data_c2df4ab70b9f715ada086d1763a72d08
#
_entry.id   c2df4ab70b9f715ada086d1763a72d08
#
_cell.length_a   1.000
_cell.length_b   1.000
_cell.length_c   1.000
_cell.angle_alpha   90.00
_cell.angle_beta   90.00
_cell.angle_gamma   90.00
#
_symmetry.space_group_name_H-M   'P 1'
#
loop_
_entity.id
_entity.type
_entity.pdbx_description
1 polymer ?
#
loop_
_entity_poly.entity_id
_entity_poly.type
_entity_poly.pdbx_seq_one_letter_code
_entity_poly.pdbx_strand_id
1 'polypeptide(L)' 'MQYGIEIIMPLTAQKHYTVGYHDTQHNKYEICEYAVDSYEAIAHSKEDVSYLQEHPFFIDYCVLES' A
#
# COMPACT_ATOMS: atom_id res chain seq x y z
N MET A 1 29.26 6.46 -14.67
CA MET A 1 28.76 6.47 -14.34
C MET A 1 27.97 6.75 -13.86
N GLN A 2 27.59 6.67 -13.61
CA GLN A 2 26.89 6.72 -13.05
C GLN A 2 26.13 6.89 -12.77
N TYR A 3 25.81 6.82 -12.65
CA TYR A 3 25.15 6.79 -12.24
C TYR A 3 24.25 6.86 -11.79
N GLY A 4 23.81 6.67 -11.83
CA GLY A 4 22.84 6.43 -11.42
C GLY A 4 22.12 6.87 -10.52
N ILE A 5 22.05 7.02 -10.20
CA ILE A 5 21.55 7.30 -9.36
C ILE A 5 20.52 7.68 -9.18
N GLU A 6 20.11 7.56 -9.18
CA GLU A 6 19.23 7.88 -9.05
C GLU A 6 18.42 8.29 -8.53
N ILE A 7 18.03 8.30 -8.57
CA ILE A 7 16.90 8.72 -8.37
C ILE A 7 16.06 7.93 -7.67
N ILE A 8 16.51 7.23 -6.82
CA ILE A 8 15.78 6.44 -5.98
C ILE A 8 15.23 7.28 -4.93
N MET A 9 13.94 7.20 -4.65
CA MET A 9 13.34 7.87 -3.55
C MET A 9 13.89 7.29 -2.28
N PRO A 10 14.47 8.10 -1.40
CA PRO A 10 14.99 7.57 -0.14
C PRO A 10 13.89 6.97 0.70
N LEU A 11 14.22 5.93 1.45
CA LEU A 11 13.24 5.33 2.34
C LEU A 11 12.69 6.32 3.33
N THR A 12 13.48 7.29 3.74
CA THR A 12 13.02 8.31 4.69
C THR A 12 11.91 9.16 4.11
N ALA A 13 11.74 9.18 2.79
CA ALA A 13 10.67 9.94 2.17
C ALA A 13 9.38 9.14 2.09
N GLN A 14 9.41 7.87 2.43
CA GLN A 14 8.23 7.02 2.39
C GLN A 14 7.73 6.78 3.80
N LYS A 15 6.43 6.66 3.92
CA LYS A 15 5.76 6.38 5.19
C LYS A 15 5.27 4.96 5.18
N HIS A 16 5.03 4.44 6.37
CA HIS A 16 4.57 3.07 6.54
C HIS A 16 3.08 3.10 6.85
N TYR A 17 2.31 2.40 6.04
CA TYR A 17 0.85 2.36 6.20
C TYR A 17 0.41 0.92 6.42
N THR A 18 -0.68 0.78 7.16
CA THR A 18 -1.40 -0.49 7.27
C THR A 18 -2.69 -0.33 6.48
N VAL A 19 -2.91 -1.23 5.52
CA VAL A 19 -4.13 -1.24 4.72
C VAL A 19 -4.94 -2.45 5.16
N GLY A 20 -6.14 -2.21 5.65
CA GLY A 20 -7.04 -3.27 6.08
C GLY A 20 -8.10 -3.52 5.04
N TYR A 21 -8.43 -4.77 4.80
CA TYR A 21 -9.46 -5.14 3.85
C TYR A 21 -10.15 -6.43 4.29
N HIS A 22 -11.21 -6.78 3.59
CA HIS A 22 -11.93 -8.00 3.90
C HIS A 22 -12.31 -8.72 2.60
N ASP A 23 -12.69 -9.99 2.72
CA ASP A 23 -13.17 -10.77 1.58
C ASP A 23 -14.69 -10.92 1.62
N THR A 24 -15.23 -11.71 0.70
CA THR A 24 -16.68 -11.88 0.60
C THR A 24 -17.26 -12.62 1.80
N GLN A 25 -16.42 -13.29 2.56
CA GLN A 25 -16.85 -14.03 3.75
C GLN A 25 -16.60 -13.25 5.03
N HIS A 26 -16.27 -11.97 4.89
CA HIS A 26 -16.01 -11.06 6.01
C HIS A 26 -14.77 -11.41 6.81
N ASN A 27 -13.87 -12.20 6.25
CA ASN A 27 -12.56 -12.40 6.85
C ASN A 27 -11.75 -11.14 6.67
N LYS A 28 -11.07 -10.70 7.71
CA LYS A 28 -10.33 -9.44 7.71
C LYS A 28 -8.84 -9.70 7.61
N TYR A 29 -8.19 -8.84 6.83
CA TYR A 29 -6.76 -8.94 6.55
C TYR A 29 -6.12 -7.58 6.66
N GLU A 30 -4.83 -7.57 6.90
CA GLU A 30 -4.04 -6.33 6.89
C GLU A 30 -2.76 -6.58 6.14
N ILE A 31 -2.31 -5.57 5.40
CA ILE A 31 -1.01 -5.61 4.75
C ILE A 31 -0.29 -4.30 5.01
N CYS A 32 1.03 -4.37 4.95
CA CYS A 32 1.90 -3.23 5.14
C CYS A 32 2.28 -2.66 3.79
N GLU A 33 2.21 -1.34 3.66
CA GLU A 33 2.62 -0.70 2.42
C GLU A 33 3.49 0.51 2.74
N TYR A 34 4.57 0.68 1.98
CA TYR A 34 5.39 1.88 2.06
C TYR A 34 5.04 2.78 0.90
N ALA A 35 4.73 4.03 1.19
CA ALA A 35 4.27 4.96 0.19
C ALA A 35 4.43 6.39 0.68
N VAL A 36 4.35 7.35 -0.23
CA VAL A 36 4.50 8.74 0.16
C VAL A 36 3.23 9.30 0.77
N ASP A 37 2.08 8.70 0.46
CA ASP A 37 0.81 9.11 1.05
C ASP A 37 -0.16 7.92 1.02
N SER A 38 -1.33 8.13 1.62
CA SER A 38 -2.31 7.04 1.73
C SER A 38 -2.89 6.63 0.39
N TYR A 39 -3.03 7.58 -0.53
CA TYR A 39 -3.52 7.24 -1.86
C TYR A 39 -2.59 6.25 -2.54
N GLU A 40 -1.29 6.51 -2.46
CA GLU A 40 -0.31 5.62 -3.07
C GLU A 40 -0.27 4.27 -2.34
N ALA A 41 -0.43 4.30 -1.01
CA ALA A 41 -0.45 3.06 -0.24
C ALA A 41 -1.61 2.17 -0.69
N ILE A 42 -2.77 2.75 -0.92
CA ILE A 42 -3.92 1.99 -1.40
C ILE A 42 -3.66 1.48 -2.81
N ALA A 43 -3.05 2.30 -3.67
CA ALA A 43 -2.72 1.85 -5.03
C ALA A 43 -1.76 0.67 -5.00
N HIS A 44 -0.75 0.73 -4.13
CA HIS A 44 0.20 -0.37 -3.99
C HIS A 44 -0.48 -1.62 -3.47
N SER A 45 -1.43 -1.49 -2.55
CA SER A 45 -2.12 -2.66 -2.01
C SER A 45 -2.91 -3.38 -3.10
N LYS A 46 -3.46 -2.63 -4.05
CA LYS A 46 -4.18 -3.25 -5.16
C LYS A 46 -3.24 -4.00 -6.10
N GLU A 47 -1.99 -3.55 -6.19
CA GLU A 47 -1.00 -4.26 -6.98
C GLU A 47 -0.52 -5.52 -6.30
N ASP A 48 -0.37 -5.46 -4.98
CA ASP A 48 0.16 -6.58 -4.21
C ASP A 48 -0.88 -7.67 -3.97
N VAL A 49 -2.15 -7.28 -3.89
CA VAL A 49 -3.24 -8.22 -3.63
C VAL A 49 -4.18 -8.15 -4.81
N SER A 50 -4.08 -9.11 -5.71
CA SER A 50 -4.87 -9.08 -6.94
C SER A 50 -6.36 -9.05 -6.67
N TYR A 51 -6.79 -9.66 -5.56
CA TYR A 51 -8.19 -9.63 -5.17
C TYR A 51 -8.69 -8.18 -5.05
N LEU A 52 -7.86 -7.27 -4.55
CA LEU A 52 -8.25 -5.89 -4.35
C LEU A 52 -8.34 -5.11 -5.66
N GLN A 53 -7.64 -5.55 -6.70
CA GLN A 53 -7.79 -4.92 -8.01
C GLN A 53 -9.21 -5.09 -8.53
N GLU A 54 -9.79 -6.25 -8.28
CA GLU A 54 -11.13 -6.56 -8.76
C GLU A 54 -12.20 -6.11 -7.77
N HIS A 55 -11.83 -5.90 -6.52
CA HIS A 55 -12.77 -5.55 -5.47
C HIS A 55 -12.27 -4.39 -4.63
N PRO A 56 -12.09 -3.20 -5.23
CA PRO A 56 -11.49 -2.08 -4.49
C PRO A 56 -12.33 -1.60 -3.32
N PHE A 57 -13.64 -1.88 -3.33
CA PHE A 57 -14.51 -1.47 -2.23
C PHE A 57 -14.33 -2.32 -0.98
N PHE A 58 -13.54 -3.38 -1.07
CA PHE A 58 -13.28 -4.22 0.09
C PHE A 58 -12.15 -3.68 0.97
N ILE A 59 -11.53 -2.57 0.57
CA ILE A 59 -10.56 -1.89 1.44
C ILE A 59 -11.34 -1.16 2.50
N ASP A 60 -11.04 -1.46 3.77
CA ASP A 60 -11.75 -0.89 4.90
C ASP A 60 -11.09 0.36 5.46
N TYR A 61 -9.75 0.39 5.46
CA TYR A 61 -9.04 1.52 6.05
C TYR A 61 -7.59 1.53 5.58
N CYS A 62 -6.98 2.69 5.75
CA CYS A 62 -5.56 2.86 5.49
C CYS A 62 -5.05 3.78 6.59
N VAL A 63 -4.17 3.28 7.44
CA VAL A 63 -3.71 3.98 8.63
C VAL A 63 -2.22 4.24 8.53
N LEU A 64 -1.83 5.47 8.81
CA LEU A 64 -0.41 5.82 8.88
C LEU A 64 0.16 5.29 10.18
N GLU A 65 1.19 4.46 10.07
CA GLU A 65 1.83 3.87 11.24
C GLU A 65 3.09 4.62 11.66
N SER A 66 3.80 5.15 10.68
CA SER A 66 5.00 5.88 11.03
C SER A 66 5.50 6.75 9.90
#